data_c5e9608ead4fb3c6a5b8971607e7e709
#
_entry.id   c5e9608ead4fb3c6a5b8971607e7e709
#
_cell.length_a   1.000
_cell.length_b   1.000
_cell.length_c   1.000
_cell.angle_alpha   90.00
_cell.angle_beta   90.00
_cell.angle_gamma   90.00
#
_symmetry.space_group_name_H-M   'P 1'
#
loop_
_entity.id
_entity.type
_entity.pdbx_description
1 polymer ?
#
loop_
_entity_poly.entity_id
_entity_poly.type
_entity_poly.pdbx_seq_one_letter_code
_entity_poly.pdbx_strand_id
1 'polypeptide(L)'
;MKGAGEANISATLRAVDRKALEQAVADFLKATGVPPEEHHAETPALVAEAWEQELLAGYAQSPKEALGEPIGSVEEGLVLLKGVEFHSMCAHHLLPFRGTAHVGYLPGPSGIVGIGALARLVDCFARRLQTQERLTSQIADALEEYLVPVGVGIVIEADHACMQA
;
A
#
# COMPACT_ATOMS: atom_id res chain seq x y z
N MET A 1 4.16 -12.12 27.22
CA MET A 1 3.98 -10.66 27.13
C MET A 1 3.17 -10.37 25.87
N LYS A 2 1.85 -10.22 26.01
CA LYS A 2 0.97 -9.70 24.97
C LYS A 2 1.08 -8.18 25.06
N GLY A 3 1.49 -7.52 24.01
CA GLY A 3 1.54 -6.08 24.04
C GLY A 3 1.95 -5.48 22.71
N ALA A 4 1.08 -4.64 22.20
CA ALA A 4 1.28 -3.59 21.22
C ALA A 4 1.49 -4.05 19.77
N GLY A 5 0.43 -4.11 19.02
CA GLY A 5 0.46 -4.09 17.58
C GLY A 5 -0.70 -4.78 16.88
N GLU A 6 -1.93 -4.62 17.35
CA GLU A 6 -3.06 -4.79 16.44
C GLU A 6 -2.94 -3.66 15.40
N ALA A 7 -2.14 -3.92 14.38
CA ALA A 7 -2.11 -3.08 13.19
C ALA A 7 -3.52 -3.14 12.61
N ASN A 8 -4.26 -2.03 12.77
CA ASN A 8 -5.63 -1.88 12.34
C ASN A 8 -5.71 -2.06 10.81
N ILE A 9 -5.85 -3.32 10.37
CA ILE A 9 -5.98 -3.71 8.96
C ILE A 9 -7.24 -3.09 8.35
N SER A 10 -8.19 -2.68 9.20
CA SER A 10 -9.53 -2.17 8.84
C SER A 10 -9.73 -0.68 9.14
N ALA A 11 -8.70 0.16 9.11
CA ALA A 11 -8.93 1.59 9.19
C ALA A 11 -9.60 2.09 7.90
N THR A 12 -10.93 2.08 7.88
CA THR A 12 -11.70 2.79 6.88
C THR A 12 -11.46 4.28 7.11
N LEU A 13 -10.60 4.89 6.30
CA LEU A 13 -10.43 6.34 6.34
C LEU A 13 -11.73 7.03 5.94
N ARG A 14 -11.92 8.24 6.50
CA ARG A 14 -12.86 9.18 5.90
C ARG A 14 -12.46 9.41 4.44
N ALA A 15 -13.44 9.56 3.56
CA ALA A 15 -13.17 9.97 2.18
C ALA A 15 -12.25 11.21 2.17
N VAL A 16 -11.30 11.22 1.26
CA VAL A 16 -10.39 12.36 1.07
C VAL A 16 -11.24 13.61 0.75
N ASP A 17 -11.05 14.68 1.51
CA ASP A 17 -11.63 15.99 1.17
C ASP A 17 -10.73 16.65 0.12
N ARG A 18 -11.05 16.41 -1.14
CA ARG A 18 -10.28 16.91 -2.28
C ARG A 18 -10.12 18.43 -2.25
N LYS A 19 -11.17 19.17 -1.89
CA LYS A 19 -11.11 20.64 -1.85
C LYS A 19 -10.18 21.15 -0.75
N ALA A 20 -10.24 20.54 0.42
CA ALA A 20 -9.33 20.89 1.50
C ALA A 20 -7.88 20.53 1.15
N LEU A 21 -7.65 19.41 0.47
CA LEU A 21 -6.33 19.00 0.00
C LEU A 21 -5.79 19.94 -1.07
N GLU A 22 -6.61 20.34 -2.05
CA GLU A 22 -6.26 21.33 -3.07
C GLU A 22 -5.85 22.66 -2.42
N GLN A 23 -6.62 23.15 -1.45
CA GLN A 23 -6.28 24.37 -0.73
C GLN A 23 -4.97 24.22 0.06
N ALA A 24 -4.73 23.08 0.71
CA ALA A 24 -3.49 22.81 1.42
C ALA A 24 -2.26 22.81 0.49
N VAL A 25 -2.39 22.27 -0.72
CA VAL A 25 -1.32 22.30 -1.74
C VAL A 25 -1.07 23.74 -2.22
N ALA A 26 -2.12 24.54 -2.44
CA ALA A 26 -1.97 25.94 -2.80
C ALA A 26 -1.24 26.74 -1.70
N ASP A 27 -1.60 26.51 -0.44
CA ASP A 27 -0.95 27.15 0.71
C ASP A 27 0.52 26.68 0.87
N PHE A 28 0.79 25.40 0.60
CA PHE A 28 2.15 24.87 0.57
C PHE A 28 3.01 25.56 -0.50
N LEU A 29 2.55 25.63 -1.74
CA LEU A 29 3.26 26.32 -2.82
C LEU A 29 3.54 27.78 -2.48
N LYS A 30 2.56 28.49 -1.93
CA LYS A 30 2.72 29.86 -1.45
C LYS A 30 3.79 29.95 -0.35
N ALA A 31 3.79 29.01 0.60
CA ALA A 31 4.72 29.00 1.72
C ALA A 31 6.17 28.68 1.29
N THR A 32 6.38 27.94 0.20
CA THR A 32 7.73 27.69 -0.37
C THR A 32 8.34 28.91 -1.01
N GLY A 33 7.55 29.94 -1.36
CA GLY A 33 8.01 31.11 -2.07
C GLY A 33 8.30 30.87 -3.56
N VAL A 34 7.92 29.70 -4.09
CA VAL A 34 8.05 29.41 -5.53
C VAL A 34 7.18 30.38 -6.33
N PRO A 35 7.74 31.09 -7.31
CA PRO A 35 6.99 32.02 -8.13
C PRO A 35 5.85 31.33 -8.89
N PRO A 36 4.68 31.97 -9.03
CA PRO A 36 3.52 31.36 -9.71
C PRO A 36 3.80 30.94 -11.17
N GLU A 37 4.76 31.56 -11.83
CA GLU A 37 5.18 31.22 -13.20
C GLU A 37 6.01 29.93 -13.28
N GLU A 38 6.53 29.41 -12.18
CA GLU A 38 7.28 28.15 -12.12
C GLU A 38 6.40 26.92 -11.88
N HIS A 39 5.11 27.11 -11.65
CA HIS A 39 4.14 26.03 -11.57
C HIS A 39 2.86 26.39 -12.34
N HIS A 40 2.08 25.39 -12.69
CA HIS A 40 0.79 25.61 -13.34
C HIS A 40 -0.29 26.03 -12.34
N ALA A 41 -1.23 26.86 -12.77
CA ALA A 41 -2.39 27.26 -11.94
C ALA A 41 -3.21 26.03 -11.47
N GLU A 42 -3.19 24.96 -12.26
CA GLU A 42 -3.91 23.70 -12.00
C GLU A 42 -3.13 22.74 -11.05
N THR A 43 -1.87 23.05 -10.71
CA THR A 43 -1.04 22.16 -9.88
C THR A 43 -1.72 21.73 -8.58
N PRO A 44 -2.38 22.62 -7.79
CA PRO A 44 -3.07 22.19 -6.58
C PRO A 44 -4.14 21.13 -6.83
N ALA A 45 -4.96 21.30 -7.86
CA ALA A 45 -6.02 20.36 -8.22
C ALA A 45 -5.46 19.02 -8.71
N LEU A 46 -4.43 19.06 -9.56
CA LEU A 46 -3.77 17.85 -10.09
C LEU A 46 -3.08 17.05 -8.98
N VAL A 47 -2.42 17.72 -8.04
CA VAL A 47 -1.81 17.07 -6.88
C VAL A 47 -2.88 16.45 -5.98
N ALA A 48 -3.96 17.18 -5.68
CA ALA A 48 -5.04 16.64 -4.86
C ALA A 48 -5.69 15.41 -5.51
N GLU A 49 -5.88 15.42 -6.82
CA GLU A 49 -6.38 14.29 -7.57
C GLU A 49 -5.45 13.08 -7.52
N ALA A 50 -4.15 13.27 -7.77
CA ALA A 50 -3.16 12.20 -7.70
C ALA A 50 -3.09 11.56 -6.29
N TRP A 51 -3.15 12.38 -5.25
CA TRP A 51 -3.17 11.88 -3.88
C TRP A 51 -4.43 11.08 -3.57
N GLU A 52 -5.60 11.53 -3.98
CA GLU A 52 -6.86 10.83 -3.74
C GLU A 52 -6.95 9.52 -4.54
N GLN A 53 -6.68 9.58 -5.86
CA GLN A 53 -6.97 8.47 -6.78
C GLN A 53 -5.84 7.46 -6.87
N GLU A 54 -4.60 7.88 -6.57
CA GLU A 54 -3.42 7.05 -6.76
C GLU A 54 -2.73 6.75 -5.43
N LEU A 55 -2.21 7.78 -4.75
CA LEU A 55 -1.28 7.58 -3.65
C LEU A 55 -1.96 7.10 -2.36
N LEU A 56 -3.23 7.46 -2.13
CA LEU A 56 -4.02 7.07 -0.96
C LEU A 56 -5.19 6.14 -1.31
N ALA A 57 -5.31 5.69 -2.56
CA ALA A 57 -6.41 4.85 -3.01
C ALA A 57 -6.57 3.54 -2.22
N GLY A 58 -5.46 3.01 -1.71
CA GLY A 58 -5.46 1.78 -0.92
C GLY A 58 -6.21 1.88 0.42
N TYR A 59 -6.46 3.10 0.92
CA TYR A 59 -7.30 3.26 2.11
C TYR A 59 -8.79 3.02 1.86
N ALA A 60 -9.23 3.16 0.61
CA ALA A 60 -10.60 2.85 0.20
C ALA A 60 -10.78 1.36 -0.19
N GLN A 61 -9.69 0.59 -0.23
CA GLN A 61 -9.70 -0.81 -0.64
C GLN A 61 -9.71 -1.74 0.58
N SER A 62 -10.45 -2.85 0.46
CA SER A 62 -10.45 -3.93 1.44
C SER A 62 -9.38 -4.98 1.08
N PRO A 63 -8.43 -5.30 1.97
CA PRO A 63 -7.47 -6.37 1.74
C PRO A 63 -8.13 -7.73 1.49
N LYS A 64 -9.25 -7.99 2.16
CA LYS A 64 -10.05 -9.21 1.95
C LYS A 64 -10.61 -9.27 0.51
N GLU A 65 -11.16 -8.16 0.02
CA GLU A 65 -11.69 -8.08 -1.34
C GLU A 65 -10.57 -8.14 -2.39
N ALA A 66 -9.40 -7.57 -2.10
CA ALA A 66 -8.24 -7.65 -2.98
C ALA A 66 -7.76 -9.10 -3.16
N LEU A 67 -7.78 -9.90 -2.10
CA LEU A 67 -7.48 -11.33 -2.15
C LEU A 67 -8.59 -12.14 -2.83
N GLY A 68 -9.84 -11.76 -2.60
CA GLY A 68 -11.00 -12.53 -3.05
C GLY A 68 -11.19 -13.83 -2.26
N GLU A 69 -12.12 -14.66 -2.72
CA GLU A 69 -12.41 -15.94 -2.05
C GLU A 69 -11.35 -16.99 -2.42
N PRO A 70 -10.84 -17.74 -1.44
CA PRO A 70 -9.93 -18.84 -1.69
C PRO A 70 -10.58 -19.95 -2.54
N ILE A 71 -9.78 -20.56 -3.39
CA ILE A 71 -10.17 -21.74 -4.16
C ILE A 71 -9.65 -22.96 -3.40
N GLY A 72 -10.54 -23.84 -2.98
CA GLY A 72 -10.15 -25.09 -2.35
C GLY A 72 -9.16 -25.84 -3.25
N SER A 73 -8.01 -26.19 -2.71
CA SER A 73 -6.95 -26.91 -3.45
C SER A 73 -6.42 -28.04 -2.59
N VAL A 74 -6.09 -29.15 -3.25
CA VAL A 74 -5.33 -30.27 -2.65
C VAL A 74 -3.81 -30.08 -2.86
N GLU A 75 -3.41 -28.95 -3.43
CA GLU A 75 -2.00 -28.66 -3.71
C GLU A 75 -1.28 -28.21 -2.44
N GLU A 76 -0.19 -28.91 -2.09
CA GLU A 76 0.60 -28.67 -0.89
C GLU A 76 1.88 -27.86 -1.18
N GLY A 77 2.05 -27.39 -2.42
CA GLY A 77 3.26 -26.69 -2.87
C GLY A 77 3.30 -25.24 -2.46
N LEU A 78 4.52 -24.69 -2.35
CA LEU A 78 4.74 -23.26 -2.14
C LEU A 78 4.14 -22.44 -3.29
N VAL A 79 3.24 -21.53 -2.96
CA VAL A 79 2.80 -20.48 -3.89
C VAL A 79 3.76 -19.30 -3.74
N LEU A 80 4.40 -18.90 -4.83
CA LEU A 80 5.38 -17.81 -4.82
C LEU A 80 5.17 -16.88 -6.02
N LEU A 81 4.83 -15.63 -5.74
CA LEU A 81 4.82 -14.52 -6.70
C LEU A 81 6.04 -13.64 -6.46
N LYS A 82 6.87 -13.46 -7.50
CA LYS A 82 8.08 -12.62 -7.41
C LYS A 82 7.96 -11.38 -8.30
N GLY A 83 8.63 -10.30 -7.85
CA GLY A 83 8.82 -9.12 -8.66
C GLY A 83 7.55 -8.28 -8.86
N VAL A 84 6.67 -8.22 -7.88
CA VAL A 84 5.52 -7.31 -7.89
C VAL A 84 6.03 -5.90 -7.72
N GLU A 85 6.05 -5.12 -8.77
CA GLU A 85 6.42 -3.71 -8.72
C GLU A 85 5.38 -2.92 -7.92
N PHE A 86 5.87 -2.01 -7.07
CA PHE A 86 5.02 -1.10 -6.32
C PHE A 86 5.67 0.27 -6.15
N HIS A 87 4.84 1.27 -5.90
CA HIS A 87 5.24 2.57 -5.39
C HIS A 87 4.37 2.94 -4.19
N SER A 88 4.94 3.71 -3.28
CA SER A 88 4.28 4.10 -2.04
C SER A 88 4.80 5.45 -1.55
N MET A 89 4.15 6.00 -0.53
CA MET A 89 4.53 7.27 0.07
C MET A 89 5.05 7.06 1.49
N CYS A 90 6.29 7.51 1.72
CA CYS A 90 6.90 7.45 3.04
C CYS A 90 6.09 8.28 4.05
N ALA A 91 5.62 7.65 5.12
CA ALA A 91 4.79 8.29 6.14
C ALA A 91 5.54 9.39 6.94
N HIS A 92 6.88 9.37 6.93
CA HIS A 92 7.69 10.34 7.68
C HIS A 92 7.91 11.66 6.92
N HIS A 93 8.13 11.57 5.60
CA HIS A 93 8.59 12.72 4.81
C HIS A 93 7.62 13.08 3.67
N LEU A 94 6.59 12.27 3.42
CA LEU A 94 5.69 12.36 2.26
C LEU A 94 6.46 12.36 0.92
N LEU A 95 7.59 11.67 0.90
CA LEU A 95 8.38 11.43 -0.32
C LEU A 95 8.13 10.00 -0.82
N PRO A 96 8.19 9.76 -2.13
CA PRO A 96 7.92 8.45 -2.68
C PRO A 96 9.04 7.46 -2.37
N PHE A 97 8.68 6.20 -2.27
CA PHE A 97 9.58 5.07 -2.43
C PHE A 97 8.94 4.03 -3.35
N ARG A 98 9.77 3.29 -4.04
CA ARG A 98 9.35 2.28 -5.01
C ARG A 98 10.23 1.05 -4.91
N GLY A 99 9.70 -0.07 -5.36
CA GLY A 99 10.47 -1.30 -5.30
C GLY A 99 9.71 -2.50 -5.82
N THR A 100 10.16 -3.67 -5.38
CA THR A 100 9.55 -4.95 -5.70
C THR A 100 9.20 -5.71 -4.44
N ALA A 101 8.04 -6.36 -4.45
CA ALA A 101 7.60 -7.28 -3.41
C ALA A 101 7.62 -8.72 -3.93
N HIS A 102 8.09 -9.62 -3.08
CA HIS A 102 8.02 -11.06 -3.29
C HIS A 102 7.11 -11.63 -2.21
N VAL A 103 6.06 -12.32 -2.64
CA VAL A 103 5.00 -12.81 -1.75
C VAL A 103 4.91 -14.32 -1.89
N GLY A 104 5.17 -15.03 -0.81
CA GLY A 104 5.06 -16.48 -0.78
C GLY A 104 4.25 -17.00 0.39
N TYR A 105 3.52 -18.09 0.19
CA TYR A 105 2.85 -18.80 1.28
C TYR A 105 2.73 -20.30 0.98
N LEU A 106 2.67 -21.09 2.05
CA LEU A 106 2.31 -22.49 2.00
C LEU A 106 0.81 -22.60 2.25
N PRO A 107 0.02 -23.15 1.30
CA PRO A 107 -1.41 -23.26 1.45
C PRO A 107 -1.81 -24.03 2.71
N GLY A 108 -2.84 -23.54 3.38
CA GLY A 108 -3.50 -24.21 4.50
C GLY A 108 -4.89 -24.75 4.10
N PRO A 109 -5.74 -25.03 5.08
CA PRO A 109 -7.08 -25.61 4.83
C PRO A 109 -7.99 -24.75 3.93
N SER A 110 -7.78 -23.44 3.90
CA SER A 110 -8.55 -22.53 3.05
C SER A 110 -8.23 -22.66 1.57
N GLY A 111 -7.09 -23.27 1.21
CA GLY A 111 -6.65 -23.44 -0.17
C GLY A 111 -5.80 -22.29 -0.69
N ILE A 112 -5.94 -21.97 -1.98
CA ILE A 112 -5.12 -20.97 -2.69
C ILE A 112 -5.97 -19.81 -3.22
N VAL A 113 -5.32 -18.69 -3.48
CA VAL A 113 -5.91 -17.57 -4.24
C VAL A 113 -5.24 -17.44 -5.61
N GLY A 114 -5.94 -16.84 -6.55
CA GLY A 114 -5.36 -16.53 -7.85
C GLY A 114 -4.11 -15.64 -7.71
N ILE A 115 -3.08 -15.88 -8.52
CA ILE A 115 -1.79 -15.17 -8.40
C ILE A 115 -1.93 -13.65 -8.50
N GLY A 116 -2.87 -13.15 -9.31
CA GLY A 116 -3.21 -11.72 -9.41
C GLY A 116 -3.79 -11.13 -8.12
N ALA A 117 -4.35 -11.93 -7.23
CA ALA A 117 -4.86 -11.49 -5.93
C ALA A 117 -3.72 -11.03 -5.01
N LEU A 118 -2.58 -11.73 -5.07
CA LEU A 118 -1.39 -11.35 -4.30
C LEU A 118 -0.84 -9.99 -4.76
N ALA A 119 -0.84 -9.73 -6.07
CA ALA A 119 -0.43 -8.43 -6.59
C ALA A 119 -1.40 -7.30 -6.17
N ARG A 120 -2.72 -7.55 -6.21
CA ARG A 120 -3.71 -6.59 -5.71
C ARG A 120 -3.59 -6.33 -4.22
N LEU A 121 -3.22 -7.33 -3.43
CA LEU A 121 -2.97 -7.16 -1.99
C LEU A 121 -1.77 -6.24 -1.75
N VAL A 122 -0.67 -6.43 -2.49
CA VAL A 122 0.50 -5.53 -2.42
C VAL A 122 0.08 -4.10 -2.76
N ASP A 123 -0.64 -3.89 -3.86
CA ASP A 123 -1.12 -2.57 -4.30
C ASP A 123 -2.06 -1.93 -3.27
N CYS A 124 -2.98 -2.68 -2.68
CA CYS A 124 -3.90 -2.24 -1.63
C CYS A 124 -3.17 -1.63 -0.41
N PHE A 125 -2.04 -2.22 0.00
CA PHE A 125 -1.27 -1.69 1.12
C PHE A 125 -0.22 -0.67 0.68
N ALA A 126 0.35 -0.78 -0.51
CA ALA A 126 1.34 0.17 -1.03
C ALA A 126 0.74 1.56 -1.28
N ARG A 127 -0.50 1.65 -1.75
CA ARG A 127 -1.22 2.92 -1.98
C ARG A 127 -1.76 3.55 -0.70
N ARG A 128 -0.88 3.64 0.32
CA ARG A 128 -1.14 4.26 1.63
C ARG A 128 0.11 5.01 2.07
N LEU A 129 0.01 5.82 3.12
CA LEU A 129 1.20 6.31 3.80
C LEU A 129 1.87 5.15 4.52
N GLN A 130 3.11 4.81 4.15
CA GLN A 130 3.77 3.59 4.60
C GLN A 130 5.18 3.81 5.16
N THR A 131 5.63 2.83 5.92
CA THR A 131 7.03 2.45 6.05
C THR A 131 7.22 1.09 5.40
N GLN A 132 8.43 0.76 4.97
CA GLN A 132 8.71 -0.52 4.33
C GLN A 132 8.39 -1.70 5.27
N GLU A 133 8.72 -1.58 6.55
CA GLU A 133 8.47 -2.59 7.58
C GLU A 133 6.97 -2.82 7.78
N ARG A 134 6.19 -1.73 7.86
CA ARG A 134 4.73 -1.83 8.02
C ARG A 134 4.06 -2.41 6.79
N LEU A 135 4.50 -2.02 5.58
CA LEU A 135 4.01 -2.60 4.33
C LEU A 135 4.24 -4.11 4.31
N THR A 136 5.46 -4.55 4.65
CA THR A 136 5.84 -5.96 4.72
C THR A 136 4.95 -6.73 5.71
N SER A 137 4.80 -6.21 6.93
CA SER A 137 3.99 -6.86 7.97
C SER A 137 2.51 -6.93 7.59
N GLN A 138 1.94 -5.84 7.09
CA GLN A 138 0.51 -5.81 6.72
C GLN A 138 0.16 -6.78 5.60
N ILE A 139 1.05 -7.00 4.63
CA ILE A 139 0.84 -8.02 3.59
C ILE A 139 0.85 -9.43 4.21
N ALA A 140 1.80 -9.70 5.11
CA ALA A 140 1.91 -10.99 5.79
C ALA A 140 0.67 -11.25 6.67
N ASP A 141 0.31 -10.28 7.52
CA ASP A 141 -0.82 -10.37 8.45
C ASP A 141 -2.15 -10.64 7.69
N ALA A 142 -2.35 -9.96 6.55
CA ALA A 142 -3.55 -10.16 5.74
C ALA A 142 -3.61 -11.59 5.14
N LEU A 143 -2.48 -12.13 4.70
CA LEU A 143 -2.43 -13.52 4.22
C LEU A 143 -2.71 -14.50 5.35
N GLU A 144 -2.14 -14.28 6.54
CA GLU A 144 -2.39 -15.12 7.71
C GLU A 144 -3.86 -15.06 8.15
N GLU A 145 -4.45 -13.86 8.17
CA GLU A 145 -5.85 -13.67 8.61
C GLU A 145 -6.85 -14.31 7.64
N TYR A 146 -6.66 -14.09 6.32
CA TYR A 146 -7.70 -14.44 5.34
C TYR A 146 -7.49 -15.80 4.68
N LEU A 147 -6.27 -16.33 4.61
CA LEU A 147 -5.97 -17.62 4.00
C LEU A 147 -5.64 -18.72 5.00
N VAL A 148 -5.34 -18.36 6.25
CA VAL A 148 -4.93 -19.32 7.29
C VAL A 148 -3.89 -20.32 6.74
N PRO A 149 -2.77 -19.83 6.15
CA PRO A 149 -1.77 -20.68 5.53
C PRO A 149 -0.93 -21.41 6.59
N VAL A 150 -0.18 -22.41 6.17
CA VAL A 150 0.82 -23.07 7.05
C VAL A 150 1.99 -22.14 7.38
N GLY A 151 2.29 -21.22 6.47
CA GLY A 151 3.31 -20.19 6.67
C GLY A 151 3.32 -19.15 5.55
N VAL A 152 3.82 -17.96 5.88
CA VAL A 152 3.93 -16.80 4.97
C VAL A 152 5.36 -16.29 4.97
N GLY A 153 5.82 -15.83 3.80
CA GLY A 153 7.09 -15.12 3.64
C GLY A 153 6.94 -13.93 2.70
N ILE A 154 7.33 -12.75 3.16
CA ILE A 154 7.31 -11.52 2.37
C ILE A 154 8.72 -10.93 2.34
N VAL A 155 9.19 -10.57 1.15
CA VAL A 155 10.44 -9.83 0.97
C VAL A 155 10.15 -8.58 0.15
N ILE A 156 10.58 -7.42 0.63
CA ILE A 156 10.45 -6.14 -0.07
C ILE A 156 11.83 -5.54 -0.24
N GLU A 157 12.16 -5.18 -1.47
CA GLU A 157 13.34 -4.41 -1.84
C GLU A 157 12.87 -3.06 -2.37
N ALA A 158 13.37 -1.95 -1.83
CA ALA A 158 12.88 -0.64 -2.21
C ALA A 158 13.95 0.46 -2.18
N ASP A 159 13.81 1.40 -3.10
CA ASP A 159 14.55 2.65 -3.18
C ASP A 159 13.73 3.79 -2.57
N HIS A 160 14.32 4.50 -1.61
CA HIS A 160 13.65 5.56 -0.86
C HIS A 160 14.18 6.94 -1.25
N ALA A 161 13.34 7.79 -1.84
CA ALA A 161 13.72 9.17 -2.16
C ALA A 161 14.13 9.96 -0.92
N CYS A 162 13.52 9.70 0.23
CA CYS A 162 13.85 10.37 1.49
C CYS A 162 15.23 9.99 2.07
N MET A 163 15.90 8.98 1.53
CA MET A 163 17.27 8.58 1.90
C MET A 163 18.30 9.02 0.85
N GLN A 164 17.84 9.51 -0.30
CA GLN A 164 18.67 9.93 -1.43
C GLN A 164 18.71 11.45 -1.60
N ALA A 165 17.84 12.17 -0.90
CA ALA A 165 17.69 13.62 -0.93
C ALA A 165 18.72 14.35 -0.05
#